data_1897bd883184a8f86c78908fb3e2c2ea
#
_entry.id   1897bd883184a8f86c78908fb3e2c2ea
#
_cell.length_a   1.000
_cell.length_b   1.000
_cell.length_c   1.000
_cell.angle_alpha   90.00
_cell.angle_beta   90.00
_cell.angle_gamma   90.00
#
_symmetry.space_group_name_H-M   'P 1'
#
loop_
_entity.id
_entity.type
_entity.pdbx_description
1 polymer ?
#
loop_
_entity_poly.entity_id
_entity_poly.type
_entity_poly.pdbx_seq_one_letter_code
_entity_poly.pdbx_strand_id
1 'polypeptide(L)'
;MHVHLSIFDENNNNIFASAKEEGSEQLAYAIGGLQQTTYDNFLIFAPNVNAYRRFQPDQFVPVNNSWGPNNRSVAFRIPRGKDSSKRIEHRVAGAEANPYLVLSAILAGIHIGLIKQIKPSDFRIDNACTDLDPKMPTTVEKSINLFESSNFCKDYFSDEYVKMYSDLKKKELESFYSEISDIEYKWYLNL
;
A
#
# COMPACT_ATOMS: atom_id res chain seq x y z
N MET A 1 -5.64 4.61 7.41
CA MET A 1 -5.26 3.60 8.45
C MET A 1 -3.76 3.40 8.40
N HIS A 2 -3.07 3.28 9.57
CA HIS A 2 -1.65 2.91 9.61
C HIS A 2 -1.51 1.56 10.33
N VAL A 3 -0.70 0.69 9.76
CA VAL A 3 -0.47 -0.65 10.31
C VAL A 3 1.00 -0.76 10.72
N HIS A 4 1.24 -1.12 11.98
CA HIS A 4 2.58 -1.36 12.51
C HIS A 4 2.82 -2.85 12.67
N LEU A 5 3.96 -3.33 12.12
CA LEU A 5 4.33 -4.74 12.16
C LEU A 5 5.76 -4.94 12.64
N SER A 6 5.94 -5.93 13.50
CA SER A 6 7.22 -6.54 13.85
C SER A 6 7.09 -8.05 13.66
N ILE A 7 8.18 -8.72 13.32
CA ILE A 7 8.23 -10.18 13.19
C ILE A 7 9.20 -10.72 14.22
N PHE A 8 8.78 -11.79 14.89
CA PHE A 8 9.59 -12.46 15.90
C PHE A 8 9.92 -13.88 15.45
N ASP A 9 11.16 -14.31 15.74
CA ASP A 9 11.60 -15.68 15.53
C ASP A 9 11.07 -16.62 16.61
N GLU A 10 11.38 -17.91 16.51
CA GLU A 10 10.99 -18.94 17.48
C GLU A 10 11.54 -18.70 18.89
N ASN A 11 12.63 -17.93 19.01
CA ASN A 11 13.27 -17.54 20.27
C ASN A 11 12.72 -16.19 20.80
N ASN A 12 11.66 -15.67 20.20
CA ASN A 12 11.02 -14.39 20.55
C ASN A 12 11.96 -13.19 20.35
N ASN A 13 12.89 -13.25 19.39
CA ASN A 13 13.71 -12.13 18.99
C ASN A 13 13.04 -11.41 17.80
N ASN A 14 12.97 -10.09 17.86
CA ASN A 14 12.49 -9.30 16.75
C ASN A 14 13.52 -9.33 15.61
N ILE A 15 13.19 -9.95 14.47
CA ILE A 15 14.11 -10.09 13.33
C ILE A 15 14.42 -8.75 12.63
N PHE A 16 13.63 -7.70 12.92
CA PHE A 16 13.88 -6.35 12.43
C PHE A 16 14.85 -5.55 13.30
N ALA A 17 15.20 -6.07 14.49
CA ALA A 17 16.06 -5.39 15.45
C ALA A 17 17.45 -5.08 14.88
N SER A 18 17.96 -3.88 15.13
CA SER A 18 19.28 -3.43 14.72
C SER A 18 19.62 -2.11 15.38
N ALA A 19 20.92 -1.86 15.63
CA ALA A 19 21.44 -0.57 16.05
C ALA A 19 21.39 0.48 14.93
N LYS A 20 21.27 0.05 13.67
CA LYS A 20 21.14 0.96 12.52
C LYS A 20 19.74 1.58 12.48
N GLU A 21 19.64 2.83 12.06
CA GLU A 21 18.34 3.51 11.97
C GLU A 21 17.38 2.82 10.97
N GLU A 22 17.92 2.34 9.87
CA GLU A 22 17.21 1.62 8.81
C GLU A 22 16.80 0.18 9.19
N GLY A 23 17.23 -0.32 10.35
CA GLY A 23 16.87 -1.66 10.81
C GLY A 23 17.83 -2.75 10.33
N SER A 24 17.40 -4.00 10.44
CA SER A 24 18.14 -5.19 9.99
C SER A 24 18.02 -5.40 8.48
N GLU A 25 18.82 -6.34 7.95
CA GLU A 25 18.71 -6.79 6.56
C GLU A 25 17.34 -7.44 6.29
N GLN A 26 16.77 -8.18 7.26
CA GLN A 26 15.42 -8.75 7.16
C GLN A 26 14.37 -7.66 7.06
N LEU A 27 14.50 -6.56 7.79
CA LEU A 27 13.60 -5.42 7.65
C LEU A 27 13.73 -4.80 6.25
N ALA A 28 14.93 -4.66 5.72
CA ALA A 28 15.15 -4.17 4.37
C ALA A 28 14.47 -5.07 3.32
N TYR A 29 14.62 -6.39 3.42
CA TYR A 29 13.94 -7.34 2.51
C TYR A 29 12.41 -7.25 2.62
N ALA A 30 11.87 -7.12 3.83
CA ALA A 30 10.45 -6.94 4.04
C ALA A 30 9.92 -5.66 3.33
N ILE A 31 10.66 -4.55 3.44
CA ILE A 31 10.33 -3.30 2.72
C ILE A 31 10.44 -3.49 1.21
N GLY A 32 11.48 -4.16 0.71
CA GLY A 32 11.64 -4.44 -0.71
C GLY A 32 10.45 -5.20 -1.29
N GLY A 33 9.95 -6.21 -0.56
CA GLY A 33 8.75 -6.94 -0.92
C GLY A 33 7.50 -6.06 -0.92
N LEU A 34 7.32 -5.22 0.10
CA LEU A 34 6.22 -4.26 0.15
C LEU A 34 6.27 -3.28 -1.02
N GLN A 35 7.44 -2.72 -1.35
CA GLN A 35 7.60 -1.83 -2.49
C GLN A 35 7.21 -2.52 -3.81
N GLN A 36 7.67 -3.74 -4.01
CA GLN A 36 7.38 -4.49 -5.23
C GLN A 36 5.89 -4.78 -5.42
N THR A 37 5.14 -4.99 -4.34
CA THR A 37 3.75 -5.48 -4.37
C THR A 37 2.70 -4.41 -4.09
N THR A 38 3.10 -3.18 -3.74
CA THR A 38 2.18 -2.11 -3.33
C THR A 38 1.13 -1.81 -4.38
N TYR A 39 1.53 -1.64 -5.63
CA TYR A 39 0.59 -1.22 -6.67
C TYR A 39 -0.32 -2.35 -7.13
N ASP A 40 0.15 -3.59 -7.08
CA ASP A 40 -0.67 -4.78 -7.30
C ASP A 40 -1.79 -4.91 -6.25
N ASN A 41 -1.49 -4.54 -5.00
CA ASN A 41 -2.42 -4.56 -3.88
C ASN A 41 -3.20 -3.25 -3.69
N PHE A 42 -3.05 -2.27 -4.58
CA PHE A 42 -3.61 -0.94 -4.35
C PHE A 42 -5.13 -0.94 -4.24
N LEU A 43 -5.81 -1.84 -4.98
CA LEU A 43 -7.26 -2.06 -4.87
C LEU A 43 -7.71 -2.47 -3.46
N ILE A 44 -6.86 -3.19 -2.72
CA ILE A 44 -7.10 -3.56 -1.31
C ILE A 44 -6.90 -2.35 -0.40
N PHE A 45 -5.87 -1.54 -0.64
CA PHE A 45 -5.51 -0.38 0.20
C PHE A 45 -6.42 0.84 -0.05
N ALA A 46 -6.98 0.97 -1.25
CA ALA A 46 -7.83 2.05 -1.70
C ALA A 46 -9.03 1.49 -2.49
N PRO A 47 -10.04 0.91 -1.79
CA PRO A 47 -11.04 0.04 -2.42
C PRO A 47 -12.20 0.75 -3.11
N ASN A 48 -12.28 2.08 -3.08
CA ASN A 48 -13.40 2.84 -3.66
C ASN A 48 -12.95 4.17 -4.27
N VAL A 49 -13.83 4.82 -5.03
CA VAL A 49 -13.56 6.07 -5.76
C VAL A 49 -13.04 7.18 -4.85
N ASN A 50 -13.60 7.32 -3.65
CA ASN A 50 -13.21 8.38 -2.72
C ASN A 50 -11.80 8.20 -2.15
N ALA A 51 -11.33 6.95 -2.05
CA ALA A 51 -9.98 6.64 -1.55
C ALA A 51 -8.89 7.35 -2.35
N TYR A 52 -9.07 7.50 -3.67
CA TYR A 52 -8.08 8.10 -4.57
C TYR A 52 -7.97 9.62 -4.44
N ARG A 53 -9.00 10.28 -3.93
CA ARG A 53 -9.00 11.74 -3.72
C ARG A 53 -7.99 12.19 -2.67
N ARG A 54 -7.57 11.29 -1.77
CA ARG A 54 -6.58 11.60 -0.73
C ARG A 54 -5.14 11.55 -1.21
N PHE A 55 -4.85 10.85 -2.33
CA PHE A 55 -3.50 10.72 -2.89
C PHE A 55 -3.11 11.96 -3.70
N GLN A 56 -2.99 13.07 -3.01
CA GLN A 56 -2.58 14.35 -3.56
C GLN A 56 -1.26 14.78 -2.94
N PRO A 57 -0.38 15.47 -3.68
CA PRO A 57 0.82 16.09 -3.12
C PRO A 57 0.49 16.94 -1.90
N ASP A 58 1.42 17.00 -0.95
CA ASP A 58 1.36 17.82 0.28
C ASP A 58 0.22 17.49 1.27
N GLN A 59 -0.44 16.34 1.12
CA GLN A 59 -1.51 15.89 2.04
C GLN A 59 -1.02 14.92 3.14
N PHE A 60 0.31 14.77 3.34
CA PHE A 60 0.90 13.79 4.26
C PHE A 60 0.45 12.35 4.02
N VAL A 61 -0.03 12.06 2.83
CA VAL A 61 -0.36 10.73 2.32
C VAL A 61 0.73 10.31 1.35
N PRO A 62 1.20 9.07 1.38
CA PRO A 62 2.20 8.61 0.43
C PRO A 62 1.69 8.71 -1.01
N VAL A 63 2.40 9.42 -1.87
CA VAL A 63 2.13 9.53 -3.31
C VAL A 63 3.11 8.71 -4.15
N ASN A 64 3.87 7.87 -3.49
CA ASN A 64 4.84 6.93 -4.05
C ASN A 64 5.05 5.77 -3.05
N ASN A 65 5.84 4.77 -3.43
CA ASN A 65 6.16 3.61 -2.59
C ASN A 65 7.51 3.73 -1.85
N SER A 66 7.97 4.94 -1.58
CA SER A 66 9.21 5.20 -0.85
C SER A 66 9.17 4.74 0.61
N TRP A 67 10.35 4.65 1.21
CA TRP A 67 10.51 4.29 2.61
C TRP A 67 11.60 5.12 3.29
N GLY A 68 11.62 5.11 4.63
CA GLY A 68 12.67 5.79 5.36
C GLY A 68 12.55 5.78 6.88
N PRO A 69 13.69 5.93 7.58
CA PRO A 69 13.72 6.08 9.03
C PRO A 69 13.02 7.37 9.46
N ASN A 70 12.09 7.27 10.39
CA ASN A 70 11.36 8.37 11.02
C ASN A 70 10.74 9.42 10.06
N ASN A 71 10.60 9.10 8.79
CA ASN A 71 10.03 9.97 7.77
C ASN A 71 8.51 9.75 7.65
N ARG A 72 7.70 10.79 7.87
CA ARG A 72 6.23 10.71 7.82
C ARG A 72 5.64 10.94 6.42
N SER A 73 6.47 11.27 5.44
CA SER A 73 6.05 11.50 4.05
C SER A 73 6.12 10.24 3.18
N VAL A 74 6.74 9.15 3.65
CA VAL A 74 6.94 7.90 2.89
C VAL A 74 5.81 6.90 3.10
N ALA A 75 5.71 5.90 2.21
CA ALA A 75 4.77 4.78 2.31
C ALA A 75 5.09 3.81 3.45
N PHE A 76 6.39 3.51 3.64
CA PHE A 76 6.88 2.58 4.65
C PHE A 76 7.86 3.30 5.57
N ARG A 77 7.38 3.64 6.76
CA ARG A 77 8.18 4.34 7.75
C ARG A 77 8.75 3.36 8.76
N ILE A 78 10.01 3.58 9.18
CA ILE A 78 10.59 2.94 10.36
C ILE A 78 10.50 3.94 11.52
N PRO A 79 9.55 3.79 12.46
CA PRO A 79 9.42 4.71 13.58
C PRO A 79 10.64 4.67 14.51
N ARG A 80 10.96 5.81 15.13
CA ARG A 80 11.96 5.84 16.21
C ARG A 80 11.55 4.93 17.36
N GLY A 81 12.52 4.34 18.00
CA GLY A 81 12.33 3.46 19.14
C GLY A 81 13.64 2.79 19.56
N LYS A 82 13.57 1.88 20.54
CA LYS A 82 14.70 1.04 20.93
C LYS A 82 15.07 0.09 19.79
N ASP A 83 16.33 -0.32 19.70
CA ASP A 83 16.80 -1.24 18.68
C ASP A 83 15.98 -2.53 18.62
N SER A 84 15.60 -3.08 19.78
CA SER A 84 14.75 -4.26 19.91
C SER A 84 13.30 -4.04 19.49
N SER A 85 12.83 -2.80 19.31
CA SER A 85 11.45 -2.47 18.96
C SER A 85 11.28 -1.96 17.53
N LYS A 86 12.24 -2.24 16.65
CA LYS A 86 12.16 -1.90 15.23
C LYS A 86 10.91 -2.50 14.60
N ARG A 87 10.23 -1.73 13.76
CA ARG A 87 9.00 -2.12 13.10
C ARG A 87 8.79 -1.33 11.83
N ILE A 88 7.98 -1.85 10.95
CA ILE A 88 7.51 -1.15 9.75
C ILE A 88 6.14 -0.55 10.07
N GLU A 89 5.94 0.73 9.75
CA GLU A 89 4.65 1.39 9.69
C GLU A 89 4.23 1.52 8.23
N HIS A 90 3.25 0.71 7.82
CA HIS A 90 2.62 0.79 6.50
C HIS A 90 1.56 1.90 6.51
N ARG A 91 1.65 2.86 5.58
CA ARG A 91 0.89 4.11 5.60
C ARG A 91 -0.03 4.29 4.38
N VAL A 92 -0.07 3.32 3.45
CA VAL A 92 -0.82 3.45 2.19
C VAL A 92 -2.32 3.24 2.39
N ALA A 93 -2.74 2.25 3.19
CA ALA A 93 -4.13 1.87 3.34
C ALA A 93 -5.02 2.98 3.91
N GLY A 94 -6.19 3.19 3.32
CA GLY A 94 -7.23 4.11 3.78
C GLY A 94 -8.02 3.61 4.98
N ALA A 95 -8.82 4.48 5.59
CA ALA A 95 -9.70 4.12 6.71
C ALA A 95 -10.86 3.22 6.26
N GLU A 96 -11.24 3.33 5.00
CA GLU A 96 -12.32 2.59 4.31
C GLU A 96 -11.90 1.19 3.87
N ALA A 97 -10.60 0.85 3.94
CA ALA A 97 -10.10 -0.45 3.54
C ALA A 97 -10.43 -1.53 4.59
N ASN A 98 -10.75 -2.74 4.12
CA ASN A 98 -11.00 -3.88 4.99
C ASN A 98 -9.69 -4.28 5.70
N PRO A 99 -9.62 -4.22 7.05
CA PRO A 99 -8.39 -4.46 7.80
C PRO A 99 -7.84 -5.88 7.63
N TYR A 100 -8.67 -6.88 7.45
CA TYR A 100 -8.24 -8.27 7.23
C TYR A 100 -7.53 -8.42 5.88
N LEU A 101 -8.09 -7.84 4.82
CA LEU A 101 -7.47 -7.83 3.50
C LEU A 101 -6.17 -7.02 3.49
N VAL A 102 -6.16 -5.86 4.16
CA VAL A 102 -4.96 -5.03 4.32
C VAL A 102 -3.84 -5.80 4.99
N LEU A 103 -4.13 -6.49 6.11
CA LEU A 103 -3.14 -7.31 6.80
C LEU A 103 -2.64 -8.46 5.92
N SER A 104 -3.54 -9.15 5.21
CA SER A 104 -3.17 -10.23 4.29
C SER A 104 -2.23 -9.74 3.18
N ALA A 105 -2.55 -8.59 2.55
CA ALA A 105 -1.73 -7.99 1.50
C ALA A 105 -0.34 -7.57 2.03
N ILE A 106 -0.27 -6.96 3.20
CA ILE A 106 0.98 -6.56 3.83
C ILE A 106 1.84 -7.79 4.18
N LEU A 107 1.24 -8.81 4.80
CA LEU A 107 1.96 -10.04 5.16
C LEU A 107 2.46 -10.79 3.93
N ALA A 108 1.67 -10.87 2.86
CA ALA A 108 2.09 -11.45 1.58
C ALA A 108 3.29 -10.69 0.97
N GLY A 109 3.25 -9.35 0.97
CA GLY A 109 4.36 -8.52 0.49
C GLY A 109 5.64 -8.71 1.32
N ILE A 110 5.53 -8.74 2.64
CA ILE A 110 6.66 -9.01 3.53
C ILE A 110 7.22 -10.41 3.29
N HIS A 111 6.36 -11.43 3.20
CA HIS A 111 6.75 -12.83 3.00
C HIS A 111 7.56 -13.01 1.72
N ILE A 112 7.07 -12.50 0.59
CA ILE A 112 7.82 -12.63 -0.68
C ILE A 112 9.14 -11.86 -0.63
N GLY A 113 9.16 -10.71 0.05
CA GLY A 113 10.38 -9.91 0.26
C GLY A 113 11.46 -10.67 1.02
N LEU A 114 11.08 -11.34 2.11
CA LEU A 114 11.98 -12.14 2.93
C LEU A 114 12.48 -13.38 2.19
N ILE A 115 11.59 -14.14 1.53
CA ILE A 115 11.96 -15.38 0.83
C ILE A 115 12.86 -15.09 -0.37
N LYS A 116 12.54 -14.05 -1.17
CA LYS A 116 13.31 -13.70 -2.36
C LYS A 116 14.45 -12.72 -2.07
N GLN A 117 14.62 -12.31 -0.82
CA GLN A 117 15.65 -11.34 -0.39
C GLN A 117 15.62 -10.07 -1.27
N ILE A 118 14.42 -9.52 -1.47
CA ILE A 118 14.20 -8.36 -2.34
C ILE A 118 14.77 -7.12 -1.67
N LYS A 119 15.77 -6.49 -2.29
CA LYS A 119 16.34 -5.25 -1.77
C LYS A 119 15.42 -4.07 -2.08
N PRO A 120 15.17 -3.18 -1.10
CA PRO A 120 14.41 -1.96 -1.34
C PRO A 120 15.22 -0.95 -2.16
N SER A 121 14.55 0.10 -2.65
CA SER A 121 15.22 1.32 -3.12
C SER A 121 16.02 1.99 -1.98
N ASP A 122 16.81 3.00 -2.30
CA ASP A 122 17.41 3.84 -1.27
C ASP A 122 16.34 4.52 -0.41
N PHE A 123 16.58 4.67 0.87
CA PHE A 123 15.63 5.32 1.77
C PHE A 123 15.63 6.85 1.60
N ARG A 124 14.48 7.46 1.89
CA ARG A 124 14.27 8.91 1.79
C ARG A 124 14.32 9.58 3.16
N ILE A 125 15.07 10.67 3.24
CA ILE A 125 15.13 11.55 4.43
C ILE A 125 14.41 12.89 4.18
N ASP A 126 14.23 13.24 2.92
CA ASP A 126 13.54 14.43 2.44
C ASP A 126 12.01 14.25 2.41
N ASN A 127 11.29 15.30 2.01
CA ASN A 127 9.82 15.22 1.86
C ASN A 127 9.45 14.44 0.58
N ALA A 128 8.97 13.22 0.75
CA ALA A 128 8.54 12.36 -0.35
C ALA A 128 7.10 12.65 -0.84
N CYS A 129 6.32 13.51 -0.16
CA CYS A 129 4.95 13.81 -0.55
C CYS A 129 4.84 14.71 -1.80
N THR A 130 5.94 15.27 -2.28
CA THR A 130 5.98 16.09 -3.49
C THR A 130 6.20 15.31 -4.77
N ASP A 131 6.75 14.09 -4.67
CA ASP A 131 7.20 13.28 -5.79
C ASP A 131 6.15 12.23 -6.16
N LEU A 132 5.20 12.60 -7.01
CA LEU A 132 4.18 11.66 -7.48
C LEU A 132 4.82 10.57 -8.35
N ASP A 133 4.67 9.30 -7.94
CA ASP A 133 5.10 8.16 -8.76
C ASP A 133 4.13 7.97 -9.93
N PRO A 134 4.58 8.06 -11.19
CA PRO A 134 3.72 7.87 -12.36
C PRO A 134 3.13 6.46 -12.47
N LYS A 135 3.71 5.46 -11.78
CA LYS A 135 3.19 4.09 -11.73
C LYS A 135 2.05 3.92 -10.73
N MET A 136 1.90 4.86 -9.79
CA MET A 136 0.85 4.80 -8.79
C MET A 136 -0.52 4.89 -9.45
N PRO A 137 -1.45 3.96 -9.16
CA PRO A 137 -2.79 4.04 -9.71
C PRO A 137 -3.54 5.24 -9.12
N THR A 138 -4.10 6.05 -10.01
CA THR A 138 -4.83 7.28 -9.66
C THR A 138 -6.34 7.11 -9.67
N THR A 139 -6.85 5.94 -10.06
CA THR A 139 -8.27 5.60 -10.12
C THR A 139 -8.51 4.14 -9.74
N VAL A 140 -9.75 3.82 -9.37
CA VAL A 140 -10.16 2.44 -9.03
C VAL A 140 -9.95 1.50 -10.21
N GLU A 141 -10.30 1.95 -11.42
CA GLU A 141 -10.17 1.13 -12.64
C GLU A 141 -8.72 0.70 -12.89
N LYS A 142 -7.78 1.62 -12.71
CA LYS A 142 -6.35 1.29 -12.83
C LYS A 142 -5.94 0.25 -11.80
N SER A 143 -6.44 0.37 -10.57
CA SER A 143 -6.15 -0.58 -9.50
C SER A 143 -6.80 -1.94 -9.72
N ILE A 144 -8.01 -1.99 -10.28
CA ILE A 144 -8.65 -3.24 -10.69
C ILE A 144 -7.79 -3.96 -11.73
N ASN A 145 -7.34 -3.23 -12.76
CA ASN A 145 -6.51 -3.81 -13.82
C ASN A 145 -5.17 -4.36 -13.30
N LEU A 146 -4.51 -3.64 -12.39
CA LEU A 146 -3.27 -4.09 -11.76
C LEU A 146 -3.51 -5.35 -10.91
N PHE A 147 -4.55 -5.36 -10.10
CA PHE A 147 -4.89 -6.49 -9.24
C PHE A 147 -5.23 -7.75 -10.03
N GLU A 148 -6.05 -7.64 -11.09
CA GLU A 148 -6.43 -8.75 -11.97
C GLU A 148 -5.24 -9.32 -12.76
N SER A 149 -4.33 -8.45 -13.22
CA SER A 149 -3.18 -8.88 -14.02
C SER A 149 -2.02 -9.41 -13.18
N SER A 150 -2.03 -9.19 -11.86
CA SER A 150 -0.94 -9.53 -10.97
C SER A 150 -0.85 -11.03 -10.70
N ASN A 151 0.26 -11.65 -11.12
CA ASN A 151 0.58 -13.02 -10.72
C ASN A 151 0.79 -13.13 -9.21
N PHE A 152 1.37 -12.10 -8.58
CA PHE A 152 1.54 -12.05 -7.13
C PHE A 152 0.18 -12.15 -6.40
N CYS A 153 -0.82 -11.37 -6.83
CA CYS A 153 -2.15 -11.44 -6.21
C CYS A 153 -2.80 -12.82 -6.41
N LYS A 154 -2.65 -13.44 -7.58
CA LYS A 154 -3.15 -14.79 -7.84
C LYS A 154 -2.46 -15.86 -7.00
N ASP A 155 -1.15 -15.77 -6.84
CA ASP A 155 -0.36 -16.71 -6.03
C ASP A 155 -0.75 -16.65 -4.53
N TYR A 156 -1.07 -15.48 -4.00
CA TYR A 156 -1.36 -15.28 -2.56
C TYR A 156 -2.85 -15.31 -2.21
N PHE A 157 -3.73 -14.88 -3.12
CA PHE A 157 -5.17 -14.80 -2.87
C PHE A 157 -5.99 -15.81 -3.69
N SER A 158 -5.40 -16.54 -4.63
CA SER A 158 -5.98 -17.38 -5.68
C SER A 158 -6.60 -16.62 -6.86
N ASP A 159 -6.61 -17.25 -8.03
CA ASP A 159 -7.26 -16.72 -9.24
C ASP A 159 -8.75 -16.46 -9.02
N GLU A 160 -9.42 -17.36 -8.30
CA GLU A 160 -10.86 -17.25 -8.02
C GLU A 160 -11.17 -16.02 -7.16
N TYR A 161 -10.39 -15.79 -6.10
CA TYR A 161 -10.57 -14.62 -5.25
C TYR A 161 -10.28 -13.31 -6.00
N VAL A 162 -9.18 -13.26 -6.75
CA VAL A 162 -8.80 -12.09 -7.55
C VAL A 162 -9.93 -11.74 -8.52
N LYS A 163 -10.46 -12.74 -9.24
CA LYS A 163 -11.58 -12.54 -10.17
C LYS A 163 -12.83 -12.06 -9.42
N MET A 164 -13.25 -12.75 -8.37
CA MET A 164 -14.44 -12.40 -7.59
C MET A 164 -14.37 -10.97 -7.03
N TYR A 165 -13.24 -10.60 -6.42
CA TYR A 165 -13.07 -9.28 -5.83
C TYR A 165 -13.06 -8.17 -6.89
N SER A 166 -12.40 -8.41 -8.02
CA SER A 166 -12.39 -7.47 -9.14
C SER A 166 -13.78 -7.30 -9.77
N ASP A 167 -14.52 -8.39 -9.99
CA ASP A 167 -15.88 -8.34 -10.54
C ASP A 167 -16.84 -7.58 -9.59
N LEU A 168 -16.69 -7.78 -8.27
CA LEU A 168 -17.42 -7.01 -7.26
C LEU A 168 -17.12 -5.51 -7.38
N LYS A 169 -15.86 -5.14 -7.52
CA LYS A 169 -15.45 -3.74 -7.63
C LYS A 169 -15.86 -3.09 -8.95
N LYS A 170 -15.87 -3.83 -10.05
CA LYS A 170 -16.42 -3.36 -11.33
C LYS A 170 -17.92 -3.04 -11.21
N LYS A 171 -18.71 -3.92 -10.60
CA LYS A 171 -20.14 -3.70 -10.37
C LYS A 171 -20.42 -2.50 -9.45
N GLU A 172 -19.60 -2.32 -8.40
CA GLU A 172 -19.68 -1.16 -7.51
C GLU A 172 -19.45 0.15 -8.30
N LEU A 173 -18.45 0.15 -9.21
CA LEU A 173 -18.18 1.29 -10.09
C LEU A 173 -19.29 1.54 -11.10
N GLU A 174 -19.83 0.52 -11.75
CA GLU A 174 -20.97 0.63 -12.66
C GLU A 174 -22.17 1.29 -11.96
N SER A 175 -22.49 0.83 -10.75
CA SER A 175 -23.53 1.43 -9.93
C SER A 175 -23.22 2.89 -9.56
N PHE A 176 -21.98 3.19 -9.16
CA PHE A 176 -21.56 4.55 -8.82
C PHE A 176 -21.68 5.51 -10.00
N TYR A 177 -21.27 5.08 -11.21
CA TYR A 177 -21.33 5.92 -12.40
C TYR A 177 -22.74 6.01 -13.03
N SER A 178 -23.66 5.15 -12.63
CA SER A 178 -25.07 5.27 -13.05
C SER A 178 -25.83 6.40 -12.32
N GLU A 179 -25.29 6.88 -11.20
CA GLU A 179 -25.87 7.97 -10.42
C GLU A 179 -25.42 9.33 -10.96
N ILE A 180 -26.40 10.16 -11.34
CA ILE A 180 -26.12 11.53 -11.81
C ILE A 180 -25.92 12.44 -10.61
N SER A 181 -24.76 13.08 -10.53
CA SER A 181 -24.41 13.95 -9.42
C SER A 181 -24.89 15.39 -9.61
N ASP A 182 -25.05 16.15 -8.50
CA ASP A 182 -25.40 17.57 -8.54
C ASP A 182 -24.41 18.42 -9.36
N ILE A 183 -23.14 18.00 -9.44
CA ILE A 183 -22.13 18.72 -10.20
C ILE A 183 -22.33 18.55 -11.71
N GLU A 184 -22.81 17.38 -12.15
CA GLU A 184 -23.14 17.13 -13.57
C GLU A 184 -24.33 17.99 -13.98
N TYR A 185 -25.36 18.11 -13.13
CA TYR A 185 -26.47 19.05 -13.37
C TYR A 185 -25.98 20.49 -13.49
N LYS A 186 -25.10 20.95 -12.61
CA LYS A 186 -24.55 22.33 -12.67
C LYS A 186 -23.72 22.60 -13.91
N TRP A 187 -22.99 21.60 -14.40
CA TRP A 187 -22.07 21.79 -15.51
C TRP A 187 -22.71 21.58 -16.88
N TYR A 188 -23.67 20.66 -17.00
CA TYR A 188 -24.18 20.19 -18.28
C TYR A 188 -25.62 20.56 -18.59
N LEU A 189 -26.43 20.99 -17.62
CA LEU A 189 -27.82 21.37 -17.87
C LEU A 189 -27.98 22.77 -18.50
N ASN A 190 -26.98 23.62 -18.44
CA ASN A 190 -26.98 24.99 -18.94
C ASN A 190 -26.07 25.17 -20.18
N LEU A 191 -25.94 24.15 -20.98
CA LEU A 191 -25.24 24.20 -22.27
C LEU A 191 -26.16 24.76 -23.35
#